data_0ac41880cd8e63aa679ed11cfb4898c2
#
_entry.id   0ac41880cd8e63aa679ed11cfb4898c2
#
_cell.length_a   1.000
_cell.length_b   1.000
_cell.length_c   1.000
_cell.angle_alpha   90.00
_cell.angle_beta   90.00
_cell.angle_gamma   90.00
#
_symmetry.space_group_name_H-M   'P 1'
#
loop_
_entity.id
_entity.type
_entity.pdbx_description
1 polymer ?
#
loop_
_entity_poly.entity_id
_entity_poly.type
_entity_poly.pdbx_seq_one_letter_code
_entity_poly.pdbx_strand_id
1 'polypeptide(L)'
;DIPEMPTRIYPKRRSVSQINDTEMDQLPGPSRTYESQKVIPSSTSPNDPDVQQEIRYLSKTSHASNTVTLKTGAHVMCVANIDLQGKTQIVNGSQGVVDGFTEDGLPFVTFRKGIRIPMDYHAWMSDNIQGVGIKQIPLILSWAITIHKSQGVTLDTAVIDVGDDIFEDGQIYVALSRVKSLDGLHLKGFNPHKITTNPKVRE
;
A
#
# COMPACT_ATOMS: atom_id res chain seq x y z
N ASP A 1 10.58 -15.70 12.64
CA ASP A 1 9.19 -15.80 12.16
C ASP A 1 8.54 -14.44 12.30
N ILE A 2 8.06 -13.87 11.21
CA ILE A 2 7.28 -12.62 11.23
C ILE A 2 5.91 -12.98 11.80
N PRO A 3 5.45 -12.30 12.87
CA PRO A 3 4.13 -12.56 13.42
C PRO A 3 3.06 -12.47 12.34
N GLU A 4 2.18 -13.46 12.26
CA GLU A 4 1.02 -13.42 11.36
C GLU A 4 0.02 -12.38 11.87
N MET A 5 0.26 -11.11 11.53
CA MET A 5 -0.75 -10.07 11.75
C MET A 5 -1.49 -9.83 10.44
N PRO A 6 -2.75 -10.21 10.34
CA PRO A 6 -3.55 -9.99 9.14
C PRO A 6 -3.75 -8.49 8.93
N THR A 7 -3.64 -8.05 7.67
CA THR A 7 -3.97 -6.67 7.30
C THR A 7 -5.47 -6.44 7.45
N ARG A 8 -5.85 -5.37 8.14
CA ARG A 8 -7.25 -4.96 8.29
C ARG A 8 -7.67 -4.10 7.10
N ILE A 9 -8.79 -4.43 6.48
CA ILE A 9 -9.32 -3.68 5.33
C ILE A 9 -10.55 -2.88 5.76
N TYR A 10 -10.51 -1.57 5.51
CA TYR A 10 -11.56 -0.63 5.85
C TYR A 10 -12.00 0.20 4.65
N PRO A 11 -13.29 0.62 4.59
CA PRO A 11 -13.78 1.51 3.53
C PRO A 11 -13.24 2.93 3.66
N LYS A 12 -13.03 3.42 4.89
CA LYS A 12 -12.71 4.82 5.18
C LYS A 12 -11.24 5.04 5.49
N ARG A 13 -10.64 6.05 4.85
CA ARG A 13 -9.25 6.47 5.10
C ARG A 13 -9.00 6.83 6.56
N ARG A 14 -9.97 7.48 7.24
CA ARG A 14 -9.83 7.91 8.63
C ARG A 14 -9.59 6.74 9.57
N SER A 15 -10.35 5.64 9.43
CA SER A 15 -10.17 4.43 10.24
C SER A 15 -8.78 3.82 10.03
N VAL A 16 -8.32 3.78 8.78
CA VAL A 16 -6.98 3.28 8.42
C VAL A 16 -5.88 4.13 9.04
N SER A 17 -5.95 5.46 8.90
CA SER A 17 -4.95 6.36 9.48
C SER A 17 -4.89 6.20 10.99
N GLN A 18 -6.03 6.22 11.68
CA GLN A 18 -6.08 6.09 13.13
C GLN A 18 -5.42 4.79 13.64
N ILE A 19 -5.65 3.67 12.95
CA ILE A 19 -5.05 2.39 13.33
C ILE A 19 -3.54 2.42 13.08
N ASN A 20 -3.13 2.82 11.89
CA ASN A 20 -1.71 2.85 11.54
C ASN A 20 -0.91 3.83 12.42
N ASP A 21 -1.48 4.99 12.74
CA ASP A 21 -0.85 5.98 13.62
C ASP A 21 -0.72 5.42 15.04
N THR A 22 -1.78 4.79 15.57
CA THR A 22 -1.76 4.16 16.91
C THR A 22 -0.69 3.07 17.01
N GLU A 23 -0.61 2.19 16.02
CA GLU A 23 0.39 1.11 16.00
C GLU A 23 1.83 1.68 15.85
N MET A 24 2.01 2.71 15.01
CA MET A 24 3.29 3.40 14.87
C MET A 24 3.75 4.09 16.16
N ASP A 25 2.83 4.69 16.90
CA ASP A 25 3.13 5.38 18.16
C ASP A 25 3.60 4.41 19.25
N GLN A 26 3.12 3.17 19.22
CA GLN A 26 3.54 2.12 20.15
C GLN A 26 4.94 1.58 19.86
N LEU A 27 5.46 1.77 18.65
CA LEU A 27 6.80 1.30 18.30
C LEU A 27 7.88 2.17 18.93
N PRO A 28 8.90 1.56 19.57
CA PRO A 28 10.03 2.29 20.13
C PRO A 28 10.96 2.84 19.02
N GLY A 29 11.79 3.80 19.39
CA GLY A 29 12.86 4.32 18.56
C GLY A 29 12.43 5.44 17.60
N PRO A 30 13.41 5.98 16.85
CA PRO A 30 13.19 7.11 15.97
C PRO A 30 12.46 6.71 14.70
N SER A 31 11.64 7.64 14.20
CA SER A 31 11.03 7.53 12.87
C SER A 31 11.96 8.08 11.80
N ARG A 32 11.86 7.54 10.59
CA ARG A 32 12.45 8.09 9.37
C ARG A 32 11.35 8.40 8.37
N THR A 33 11.47 9.57 7.73
CA THR A 33 10.48 10.08 6.79
C THR A 33 11.11 10.24 5.41
N TYR A 34 10.40 9.80 4.40
CA TYR A 34 10.77 9.83 2.99
C TYR A 34 9.74 10.61 2.21
N GLU A 35 10.20 11.64 1.51
CA GLU A 35 9.34 12.47 0.67
C GLU A 35 9.38 12.00 -0.78
N SER A 36 8.22 12.07 -1.44
CA SER A 36 8.12 11.80 -2.87
C SER A 36 8.89 12.84 -3.66
N GLN A 37 9.63 12.38 -4.66
CA GLN A 37 10.46 13.21 -5.54
C GLN A 37 9.84 13.25 -6.93
N LYS A 38 9.82 14.43 -7.54
CA LYS A 38 9.44 14.58 -8.94
C LYS A 38 10.63 14.24 -9.83
N VAL A 39 10.38 13.50 -10.90
CA VAL A 39 11.35 13.22 -11.96
C VAL A 39 10.92 14.05 -13.17
N ILE A 40 11.74 15.03 -13.55
CA ILE A 40 11.45 15.91 -14.69
C ILE A 40 12.76 16.09 -15.45
N PRO A 41 12.79 15.83 -16.78
CA PRO A 41 13.98 16.06 -17.59
C PRO A 41 14.40 17.54 -17.55
N SER A 42 15.70 17.79 -17.61
CA SER A 42 16.24 19.16 -17.63
C SER A 42 15.80 19.99 -18.85
N SER A 43 15.37 19.31 -19.92
CA SER A 43 14.81 19.93 -21.12
C SER A 43 13.35 20.36 -20.99
N THR A 44 12.70 20.01 -19.89
CA THR A 44 11.26 20.22 -19.68
C THR A 44 11.04 21.20 -18.52
N SER A 45 10.15 22.17 -18.72
CA SER A 45 9.81 23.13 -17.64
C SER A 45 9.05 22.42 -16.50
N PRO A 46 9.52 22.54 -15.25
CA PRO A 46 8.78 22.02 -14.12
C PRO A 46 7.39 22.66 -13.92
N ASN A 47 7.19 23.89 -14.45
CA ASN A 47 5.95 24.63 -14.34
C ASN A 47 4.99 24.41 -15.52
N ASP A 48 5.36 23.54 -16.47
CA ASP A 48 4.48 23.17 -17.57
C ASP A 48 3.16 22.58 -17.02
N PRO A 49 2.00 23.08 -17.41
CA PRO A 49 0.70 22.62 -16.92
C PRO A 49 0.47 21.13 -17.16
N ASP A 50 0.89 20.60 -18.31
CA ASP A 50 0.71 19.19 -18.67
C ASP A 50 1.59 18.30 -17.78
N VAL A 51 2.84 18.71 -17.54
CA VAL A 51 3.76 18.04 -16.62
C VAL A 51 3.19 18.02 -15.19
N GLN A 52 2.65 19.13 -14.71
CA GLN A 52 2.06 19.21 -13.38
C GLN A 52 0.78 18.37 -13.27
N GLN A 53 0.00 18.29 -14.33
CA GLN A 53 -1.19 17.43 -14.38
C GLN A 53 -0.78 15.95 -14.34
N GLU A 54 0.22 15.56 -15.11
CA GLU A 54 0.72 14.20 -15.15
C GLU A 54 1.31 13.75 -13.79
N ILE A 55 2.10 14.60 -13.15
CA ILE A 55 2.62 14.32 -11.80
C ILE A 55 1.48 14.14 -10.78
N ARG A 56 0.43 14.97 -10.84
CA ARG A 56 -0.75 14.80 -9.98
C ARG A 56 -1.48 13.49 -10.28
N TYR A 57 -1.57 13.10 -11.54
CA TYR A 57 -2.17 11.82 -11.95
C TYR A 57 -1.36 10.65 -11.38
N LEU A 58 -0.05 10.62 -11.60
CA LEU A 58 0.85 9.58 -11.07
C LEU A 58 0.79 9.49 -9.55
N SER A 59 0.79 10.61 -8.84
CA SER A 59 0.67 10.64 -7.37
C SER A 59 -0.64 10.02 -6.85
N LYS A 60 -1.71 10.06 -7.66
CA LYS A 60 -3.00 9.45 -7.29
C LYS A 60 -3.09 7.96 -7.64
N THR A 61 -2.49 7.56 -8.75
CA THR A 61 -2.64 6.22 -9.33
C THR A 61 -1.55 5.22 -8.90
N SER A 62 -0.36 5.70 -8.56
CA SER A 62 0.78 4.85 -8.17
C SER A 62 0.61 4.14 -6.82
N HIS A 63 -0.43 4.43 -6.04
CA HIS A 63 -0.60 4.00 -4.64
C HIS A 63 0.51 4.48 -3.69
N ALA A 64 1.59 5.09 -4.19
CA ALA A 64 2.63 5.70 -3.38
C ALA A 64 2.07 6.88 -2.55
N SER A 65 2.53 6.99 -1.32
CA SER A 65 2.20 8.14 -0.48
C SER A 65 3.19 9.27 -0.76
N ASN A 66 2.73 10.52 -0.72
CA ASN A 66 3.64 11.67 -0.87
C ASN A 66 4.73 11.65 0.22
N THR A 67 4.35 11.24 1.42
CA THR A 67 5.24 11.09 2.57
C THR A 67 5.09 9.69 3.14
N VAL A 68 6.19 9.01 3.38
CA VAL A 68 6.26 7.69 4.02
C VAL A 68 7.08 7.81 5.29
N THR A 69 6.47 7.56 6.44
CA THR A 69 7.16 7.55 7.75
C THR A 69 7.21 6.14 8.28
N LEU A 70 8.41 5.68 8.66
CA LEU A 70 8.68 4.32 9.11
C LEU A 70 9.48 4.30 10.40
N LYS A 71 9.24 3.28 11.22
CA LYS A 71 10.06 2.87 12.37
C LYS A 71 10.44 1.40 12.24
N THR A 72 11.49 0.99 12.92
CA THR A 72 11.77 -0.44 13.10
C THR A 72 10.59 -1.11 13.78
N GLY A 73 10.15 -2.24 13.27
CA GLY A 73 8.94 -2.95 13.70
C GLY A 73 7.67 -2.58 12.91
N ALA A 74 7.72 -1.56 12.05
CA ALA A 74 6.57 -1.16 11.26
C ALA A 74 6.15 -2.26 10.27
N HIS A 75 4.86 -2.60 10.29
CA HIS A 75 4.25 -3.47 9.30
C HIS A 75 4.01 -2.71 8.01
N VAL A 76 4.56 -3.22 6.93
CA VAL A 76 4.52 -2.57 5.62
C VAL A 76 4.09 -3.51 4.52
N MET A 77 3.58 -2.90 3.44
CA MET A 77 3.24 -3.58 2.21
C MET A 77 3.91 -2.87 1.05
N CYS A 78 4.52 -3.65 0.14
CA CYS A 78 5.06 -3.14 -1.11
C CYS A 78 3.92 -2.76 -2.06
N VAL A 79 4.03 -1.60 -2.70
CA VAL A 79 3.04 -1.08 -3.67
C VAL A 79 3.61 -1.02 -5.10
N ALA A 80 4.68 -1.75 -5.36
CA ALA A 80 5.29 -1.90 -6.68
C ALA A 80 5.73 -3.34 -6.92
N ASN A 81 5.99 -3.68 -8.18
CA ASN A 81 6.65 -4.93 -8.53
C ASN A 81 8.15 -4.67 -8.62
N ILE A 82 8.94 -5.40 -7.85
CA ILE A 82 10.39 -5.28 -7.77
C ILE A 82 10.99 -6.60 -8.20
N ASP A 83 11.77 -6.58 -9.26
CA ASP A 83 12.51 -7.75 -9.75
C ASP A 83 13.89 -7.80 -9.07
N LEU A 84 14.16 -8.90 -8.39
CA LEU A 84 15.45 -9.18 -7.77
C LEU A 84 16.24 -10.14 -8.68
N GLN A 85 16.65 -9.65 -9.86
CA GLN A 85 17.51 -10.37 -10.82
C GLN A 85 16.97 -11.76 -11.20
N GLY A 86 15.67 -11.87 -11.48
CA GLY A 86 15.04 -13.05 -12.09
C GLY A 86 14.85 -14.26 -11.17
N LYS A 87 15.23 -14.21 -9.90
CA LYS A 87 15.09 -15.35 -8.98
C LYS A 87 13.99 -15.19 -7.94
N THR A 88 13.67 -13.96 -7.57
CA THR A 88 12.67 -13.68 -6.55
C THR A 88 12.04 -12.33 -6.83
N GLN A 89 10.73 -12.27 -6.83
CA GLN A 89 9.99 -11.04 -7.05
C GLN A 89 9.31 -10.61 -5.75
N ILE A 90 9.49 -9.33 -5.39
CA ILE A 90 8.60 -8.65 -4.48
C ILE A 90 7.52 -8.01 -5.34
N VAL A 91 6.29 -8.46 -5.16
CA VAL A 91 5.16 -7.98 -5.96
C VAL A 91 4.31 -6.99 -5.17
N ASN A 92 3.53 -6.20 -5.88
CA ASN A 92 2.51 -5.35 -5.28
C ASN A 92 1.61 -6.19 -4.35
N GLY A 93 1.52 -5.78 -3.07
CA GLY A 93 0.84 -6.54 -2.02
C GLY A 93 1.74 -7.39 -1.13
N SER A 94 3.02 -7.56 -1.47
CA SER A 94 3.96 -8.27 -0.60
C SER A 94 4.07 -7.59 0.76
N GLN A 95 3.80 -8.35 1.83
CA GLN A 95 3.81 -7.86 3.21
C GLN A 95 5.14 -8.17 3.89
N GLY A 96 5.58 -7.27 4.75
CA GLY A 96 6.82 -7.41 5.51
C GLY A 96 6.86 -6.53 6.75
N VAL A 97 7.99 -6.57 7.43
CA VAL A 97 8.27 -5.74 8.60
C VAL A 97 9.59 -5.01 8.38
N VAL A 98 9.62 -3.73 8.73
CA VAL A 98 10.87 -2.96 8.77
C VAL A 98 11.71 -3.46 9.92
N ASP A 99 12.88 -4.03 9.64
CA ASP A 99 13.76 -4.59 10.67
C ASP A 99 15.00 -3.73 10.95
N GLY A 100 15.13 -2.59 10.30
CA GLY A 100 16.20 -1.63 10.49
C GLY A 100 16.32 -0.67 9.33
N PHE A 101 17.47 0.03 9.31
CA PHE A 101 17.80 0.99 8.25
C PHE A 101 19.27 0.83 7.87
N THR A 102 19.58 1.07 6.59
CA THR A 102 20.96 1.12 6.10
C THR A 102 21.68 2.37 6.66
N GLU A 103 23.00 2.43 6.50
CA GLU A 103 23.78 3.62 6.83
C GLU A 103 23.29 4.86 6.06
N ASP A 104 22.91 4.68 4.79
CA ASP A 104 22.33 5.74 3.94
C ASP A 104 20.86 6.07 4.28
N GLY A 105 20.27 5.33 5.22
CA GLY A 105 18.95 5.59 5.74
C GLY A 105 17.80 4.91 5.01
N LEU A 106 18.06 3.98 4.07
CA LEU A 106 17.01 3.19 3.43
C LEU A 106 16.45 2.13 4.39
N PRO A 107 15.14 1.84 4.39
CA PRO A 107 14.57 0.83 5.26
C PRO A 107 14.95 -0.58 4.79
N PHE A 108 15.45 -1.42 5.69
CA PHE A 108 15.48 -2.87 5.49
C PHE A 108 14.11 -3.43 5.78
N VAL A 109 13.60 -4.24 4.88
CA VAL A 109 12.33 -4.95 5.05
C VAL A 109 12.54 -6.44 4.94
N THR A 110 12.08 -7.17 5.93
CA THR A 110 11.96 -8.62 5.89
C THR A 110 10.53 -8.96 5.47
N PHE A 111 10.41 -9.43 4.23
CA PHE A 111 9.14 -9.87 3.65
C PHE A 111 8.78 -11.28 4.12
N ARG A 112 7.50 -11.63 4.03
CA ARG A 112 7.07 -13.02 4.16
C ARG A 112 7.88 -13.87 3.17
N LYS A 113 8.19 -15.10 3.51
CA LYS A 113 9.14 -16.00 2.83
C LYS A 113 10.63 -15.73 3.16
N GLY A 114 10.92 -14.89 4.15
CA GLY A 114 12.29 -14.70 4.66
C GLY A 114 13.18 -13.85 3.75
N ILE A 115 12.63 -13.14 2.78
CA ILE A 115 13.41 -12.27 1.90
C ILE A 115 13.64 -10.96 2.63
N ARG A 116 14.92 -10.63 2.90
CA ARG A 116 15.35 -9.39 3.54
C ARG A 116 16.13 -8.54 2.55
N ILE A 117 15.60 -7.35 2.23
CA ILE A 117 16.23 -6.41 1.30
C ILE A 117 16.13 -4.97 1.78
N PRO A 118 17.09 -4.10 1.42
CA PRO A 118 16.90 -2.66 1.54
C PRO A 118 15.90 -2.21 0.46
N MET A 119 14.95 -1.37 0.85
CA MET A 119 13.96 -0.81 -0.06
C MET A 119 14.42 0.56 -0.52
N ASP A 120 14.76 0.66 -1.79
CA ASP A 120 15.15 1.92 -2.44
C ASP A 120 13.93 2.60 -3.08
N TYR A 121 14.13 3.84 -3.52
CA TYR A 121 13.13 4.60 -4.27
C TYR A 121 12.76 3.90 -5.57
N HIS A 122 11.48 3.64 -5.75
CA HIS A 122 10.92 3.16 -6.99
C HIS A 122 10.38 4.32 -7.81
N ALA A 123 10.59 4.29 -9.12
CA ALA A 123 10.11 5.31 -10.04
C ALA A 123 8.84 4.84 -10.79
N TRP A 124 7.78 5.62 -10.68
CA TRP A 124 6.59 5.49 -11.54
C TRP A 124 6.71 6.52 -12.64
N MET A 125 6.99 6.06 -13.85
CA MET A 125 7.19 6.92 -15.01
C MET A 125 5.88 7.10 -15.78
N SER A 126 5.73 8.26 -16.40
CA SER A 126 4.60 8.56 -17.26
C SER A 126 4.69 7.82 -18.59
N ASP A 127 3.56 7.26 -19.03
CA ASP A 127 3.40 6.73 -20.38
C ASP A 127 3.10 7.84 -21.41
N ASN A 128 2.64 9.02 -20.93
CA ASN A 128 2.20 10.14 -21.77
C ASN A 128 3.32 11.15 -22.04
N ILE A 129 4.20 11.39 -21.07
CA ILE A 129 5.28 12.39 -21.16
C ILE A 129 6.61 11.72 -20.84
N GLN A 130 7.44 11.53 -21.85
CA GLN A 130 8.72 10.84 -21.72
C GLN A 130 9.63 11.50 -20.67
N GLY A 131 10.15 10.70 -19.78
CA GLY A 131 11.10 11.13 -18.73
C GLY A 131 10.46 11.83 -17.53
N VAL A 132 9.13 12.04 -17.54
CA VAL A 132 8.39 12.58 -16.40
C VAL A 132 7.92 11.45 -15.50
N GLY A 133 8.02 11.62 -14.20
CA GLY A 133 7.63 10.61 -13.23
C GLY A 133 7.65 11.11 -11.78
N ILE A 134 7.43 10.17 -10.88
CA ILE A 134 7.60 10.36 -9.44
C ILE A 134 8.45 9.22 -8.88
N LYS A 135 9.23 9.50 -7.84
CA LYS A 135 9.95 8.50 -7.06
C LYS A 135 9.52 8.54 -5.61
N GLN A 136 9.34 7.38 -5.01
CA GLN A 136 9.09 7.22 -3.57
C GLN A 136 9.56 5.83 -3.11
N ILE A 137 9.80 5.66 -1.81
CA ILE A 137 9.92 4.33 -1.21
C ILE A 137 8.59 3.60 -1.45
N PRO A 138 8.59 2.43 -2.13
CA PRO A 138 7.37 1.75 -2.56
C PRO A 138 6.71 0.96 -1.42
N LEU A 139 6.56 1.60 -0.27
CA LEU A 139 5.99 1.02 0.94
C LEU A 139 4.83 1.86 1.47
N ILE A 140 3.82 1.19 2.00
CA ILE A 140 2.77 1.78 2.83
C ILE A 140 2.67 1.00 4.14
N LEU A 141 2.20 1.66 5.20
CA LEU A 141 1.84 0.96 6.44
C LEU A 141 0.69 0.00 6.17
N SER A 142 0.75 -1.20 6.74
CA SER A 142 -0.15 -2.30 6.42
C SER A 142 -0.81 -2.98 7.62
N TRP A 143 -0.81 -2.40 8.80
CA TRP A 143 -1.71 -2.85 9.87
C TRP A 143 -3.17 -2.66 9.46
N ALA A 144 -3.45 -1.56 8.74
CA ALA A 144 -4.71 -1.33 8.07
C ALA A 144 -4.50 -0.68 6.69
N ILE A 145 -5.37 -1.03 5.73
CA ILE A 145 -5.40 -0.41 4.39
C ILE A 145 -6.83 -0.11 3.99
N THR A 146 -7.00 0.82 3.04
CA THR A 146 -8.32 1.05 2.44
C THR A 146 -8.62 0.02 1.35
N ILE A 147 -9.91 -0.21 1.09
CA ILE A 147 -10.37 -1.04 -0.03
C ILE A 147 -9.77 -0.56 -1.35
N HIS A 148 -9.68 0.76 -1.58
CA HIS A 148 -9.07 1.31 -2.78
C HIS A 148 -7.59 0.91 -2.92
N LYS A 149 -6.82 0.97 -1.84
CA LYS A 149 -5.41 0.55 -1.84
C LYS A 149 -5.23 -0.97 -1.92
N SER A 150 -6.28 -1.75 -1.65
CA SER A 150 -6.28 -3.20 -1.85
C SER A 150 -6.59 -3.63 -3.29
N GLN A 151 -7.04 -2.72 -4.15
CA GLN A 151 -7.30 -3.03 -5.56
C GLN A 151 -6.00 -3.41 -6.29
N GLY A 152 -6.02 -4.52 -7.01
CA GLY A 152 -4.84 -5.06 -7.69
C GLY A 152 -3.81 -5.72 -6.77
N VAL A 153 -4.07 -5.76 -5.46
CA VAL A 153 -3.25 -6.41 -4.45
C VAL A 153 -3.81 -7.79 -4.14
N THR A 154 -2.94 -8.76 -3.94
CA THR A 154 -3.31 -10.09 -3.45
C THR A 154 -2.70 -10.30 -2.08
N LEU A 155 -3.54 -10.53 -1.06
CA LEU A 155 -3.14 -10.71 0.32
C LEU A 155 -3.16 -12.19 0.71
N ASP A 156 -2.19 -12.62 1.51
CA ASP A 156 -2.19 -13.95 2.10
C ASP A 156 -3.23 -14.05 3.22
N THR A 157 -3.30 -13.00 4.06
CA THR A 157 -4.27 -12.91 5.17
C THR A 157 -4.85 -11.50 5.26
N ALA A 158 -6.16 -11.40 5.51
CA ALA A 158 -6.82 -10.13 5.77
C ALA A 158 -7.99 -10.27 6.76
N VAL A 159 -8.20 -9.23 7.56
CA VAL A 159 -9.42 -9.04 8.34
C VAL A 159 -10.26 -7.98 7.67
N ILE A 160 -11.50 -8.34 7.33
CA ILE A 160 -12.47 -7.41 6.75
C ILE A 160 -13.53 -7.15 7.80
N ASP A 161 -13.63 -5.91 8.25
CA ASP A 161 -14.69 -5.48 9.16
C ASP A 161 -15.90 -5.03 8.34
N VAL A 162 -16.93 -5.86 8.32
CA VAL A 162 -18.22 -5.62 7.63
C VAL A 162 -19.31 -5.23 8.62
N GLY A 163 -18.94 -4.75 9.81
CA GLY A 163 -19.86 -4.34 10.87
C GLY A 163 -20.49 -2.97 10.62
N ASP A 164 -20.12 -1.98 11.42
CA ASP A 164 -20.80 -0.67 11.46
C ASP A 164 -20.37 0.29 10.36
N ASP A 165 -19.17 0.10 9.77
CA ASP A 165 -18.73 0.92 8.62
C ASP A 165 -19.53 0.52 7.37
N ILE A 166 -20.19 1.50 6.77
CA ILE A 166 -21.00 1.30 5.56
C ILE A 166 -20.06 1.10 4.37
N PHE A 167 -20.10 -0.10 3.78
CA PHE A 167 -19.54 -0.37 2.47
C PHE A 167 -20.52 0.09 1.39
N GLU A 168 -20.02 0.75 0.36
CA GLU A 168 -20.79 1.01 -0.86
C GLU A 168 -21.02 -0.29 -1.62
N ASP A 169 -22.01 -0.28 -2.53
CA ASP A 169 -22.33 -1.43 -3.37
C ASP A 169 -21.07 -2.01 -4.05
N GLY A 170 -20.88 -3.32 -3.92
CA GLY A 170 -19.76 -4.05 -4.51
C GLY A 170 -18.42 -3.95 -3.76
N GLN A 171 -18.23 -3.04 -2.83
CA GLN A 171 -16.96 -2.89 -2.10
C GLN A 171 -16.61 -4.12 -1.25
N ILE A 172 -17.62 -4.76 -0.65
CA ILE A 172 -17.42 -6.01 0.11
C ILE A 172 -16.87 -7.09 -0.81
N TYR A 173 -17.43 -7.24 -2.01
CA TYR A 173 -16.94 -8.21 -3.00
C TYR A 173 -15.47 -7.94 -3.38
N VAL A 174 -15.13 -6.67 -3.62
CA VAL A 174 -13.74 -6.27 -3.91
C VAL A 174 -12.83 -6.66 -2.74
N ALA A 175 -13.18 -6.38 -1.50
CA ALA A 175 -12.39 -6.73 -0.33
C ALA A 175 -12.21 -8.24 -0.18
N LEU A 176 -13.31 -9.02 -0.30
CA LEU A 176 -13.29 -10.47 -0.20
C LEU A 176 -12.40 -11.10 -1.29
N SER A 177 -12.44 -10.57 -2.51
CA SER A 177 -11.65 -11.08 -3.64
C SER A 177 -10.14 -10.75 -3.54
N ARG A 178 -9.70 -10.02 -2.51
CA ARG A 178 -8.27 -9.69 -2.32
C ARG A 178 -7.47 -10.79 -1.65
N VAL A 179 -8.11 -11.73 -0.97
CA VAL A 179 -7.43 -12.81 -0.24
C VAL A 179 -7.29 -14.05 -1.13
N LYS A 180 -6.12 -14.68 -1.11
CA LYS A 180 -5.81 -15.85 -1.95
C LYS A 180 -6.66 -17.07 -1.65
N SER A 181 -7.05 -17.25 -0.39
CA SER A 181 -7.82 -18.41 0.07
C SER A 181 -8.76 -18.04 1.21
N LEU A 182 -9.79 -18.85 1.42
CA LEU A 182 -10.72 -18.67 2.54
C LEU A 182 -10.04 -18.82 3.90
N ASP A 183 -8.97 -19.61 3.98
CA ASP A 183 -8.22 -19.82 5.23
C ASP A 183 -7.53 -18.53 5.72
N GLY A 184 -7.17 -17.64 4.79
CA GLY A 184 -6.59 -16.34 5.10
C GLY A 184 -7.62 -15.23 5.34
N LEU A 185 -8.91 -15.51 5.17
CA LEU A 185 -9.98 -14.53 5.28
C LEU A 185 -10.63 -14.57 6.67
N HIS A 186 -10.51 -13.46 7.41
CA HIS A 186 -11.17 -13.28 8.68
C HIS A 186 -12.24 -12.19 8.57
N LEU A 187 -13.49 -12.53 8.87
CA LEU A 187 -14.60 -11.56 8.87
C LEU A 187 -14.90 -11.12 10.30
N LYS A 188 -15.03 -9.81 10.51
CA LYS A 188 -15.47 -9.23 11.76
C LYS A 188 -16.78 -8.48 11.54
N GLY A 189 -17.75 -8.66 12.43
CA GLY A 189 -19.01 -7.93 12.39
C GLY A 189 -19.89 -8.24 11.16
N PHE A 190 -19.92 -9.50 10.70
CA PHE A 190 -20.66 -9.90 9.50
C PHE A 190 -22.15 -9.62 9.61
N ASN A 191 -22.69 -8.78 8.71
CA ASN A 191 -24.10 -8.51 8.56
C ASN A 191 -24.53 -8.75 7.11
N PRO A 192 -25.24 -9.86 6.80
CA PRO A 192 -25.65 -10.20 5.45
C PRO A 192 -26.51 -9.13 4.76
N HIS A 193 -27.29 -8.36 5.54
CA HIS A 193 -28.18 -7.31 5.01
C HIS A 193 -27.42 -6.08 4.48
N LYS A 194 -26.14 -5.94 4.83
CA LYS A 194 -25.26 -4.87 4.33
C LYS A 194 -24.52 -5.25 3.04
N ILE A 195 -24.63 -6.50 2.59
CA ILE A 195 -24.04 -6.93 1.32
C ILE A 195 -25.02 -6.54 0.21
N THR A 196 -24.80 -5.40 -0.38
CA THR A 196 -25.64 -4.85 -1.45
C THR A 196 -24.90 -4.87 -2.78
N THR A 197 -25.65 -5.07 -3.85
CA THR A 197 -25.19 -4.94 -5.23
C THR A 197 -26.00 -3.88 -5.92
N ASN A 198 -25.36 -3.13 -6.81
CA ASN A 198 -26.10 -2.13 -7.60
C ASN A 198 -27.27 -2.81 -8.34
N PRO A 199 -28.52 -2.30 -8.22
CA PRO A 199 -29.68 -2.88 -8.89
C PRO A 199 -29.52 -3.09 -10.40
N LYS A 200 -28.70 -2.24 -11.06
CA LYS A 200 -28.38 -2.36 -12.49
C LYS A 200 -27.53 -3.58 -12.87
N VAL A 201 -26.97 -4.29 -11.89
CA VAL A 201 -26.15 -5.50 -12.12
C VAL A 201 -27.01 -6.76 -11.96
N ARG A 202 -28.29 -6.63 -11.59
CA ARG A 202 -29.23 -7.75 -11.41
C ARG A 202 -30.05 -8.08 -12.66
N GLU A 203 -29.87 -7.31 -13.74
CA GLU A 203 -30.39 -7.60 -15.08
C GLU A 203 -29.28 -8.24 -15.93
#